data_542f9480f0bd4d0b852509ebb191dd2d
#
_entry.id   542f9480f0bd4d0b852509ebb191dd2d
#
_cell.length_a   1.000
_cell.length_b   1.000
_cell.length_c   1.000
_cell.angle_alpha   90.00
_cell.angle_beta   90.00
_cell.angle_gamma   90.00
#
_symmetry.space_group_name_H-M   'P 1'
#
loop_
_entity.id
_entity.type
_entity.pdbx_description
1 polymer ?
#
loop_
_entity_poly.entity_id
_entity_poly.type
_entity_poly.pdbx_seq_one_letter_code
_entity_poly.pdbx_strand_id
1 'polypeptide(L)'
;LLEREAEVTEMVAAIADALARPEADGVEIPAVIAGGSPSFPCHAANPDVFLSPGTVFLWDAGYSAGYPDLPFTPAAAVLTRVVSHPADGVFTLDLGCKGIASDPAGARGVVVGLESAEALFQSEEHWTYRMLPGHEAERPAIGAVFYVLPTHICPTTSLYSAALVAENGRITGRWTVDARR
;
A
#
# COMPACT_ATOMS: atom_id res chain seq x y z
N LEU A 1 18.97 -3.08 -1.05
CA LEU A 1 19.35 -1.74 -1.58
C LEU A 1 20.41 -1.86 -2.69
N LEU A 2 21.54 -2.55 -2.48
CA LEU A 2 22.65 -2.63 -3.45
C LEU A 2 22.23 -3.18 -4.84
N GLU A 3 21.40 -4.20 -4.88
CA GLU A 3 20.89 -4.73 -6.16
C GLU A 3 20.02 -3.69 -6.88
N ARG A 4 19.19 -3.00 -6.14
CA ARG A 4 18.33 -1.94 -6.66
C ARG A 4 19.15 -0.72 -7.14
N GLU A 5 20.23 -0.38 -6.44
CA GLU A 5 21.17 0.66 -6.89
C GLU A 5 21.84 0.29 -8.21
N ALA A 6 22.20 -0.98 -8.39
CA ALA A 6 22.80 -1.44 -9.66
C ALA A 6 21.80 -1.35 -10.81
N GLU A 7 20.56 -1.83 -10.63
CA GLU A 7 19.49 -1.75 -11.63
C GLU A 7 19.15 -0.28 -11.99
N VAL A 8 19.07 0.58 -10.98
CA VAL A 8 18.80 2.02 -11.19
C VAL A 8 19.96 2.68 -11.94
N THR A 9 21.22 2.34 -11.62
CA THR A 9 22.39 2.87 -12.29
C THR A 9 22.40 2.50 -13.78
N GLU A 10 22.10 1.24 -14.10
CA GLU A 10 22.01 0.77 -15.48
C GLU A 10 20.88 1.48 -16.25
N MET A 11 19.70 1.60 -15.62
CA MET A 11 18.56 2.31 -16.18
C MET A 11 18.87 3.80 -16.42
N VAL A 12 19.56 4.47 -15.47
CA VAL A 12 19.95 5.89 -15.61
C VAL A 12 20.93 6.07 -16.75
N ALA A 13 21.89 5.16 -16.94
CA ALA A 13 22.81 5.20 -18.08
C ALA A 13 22.07 5.09 -19.42
N ALA A 14 21.08 4.20 -19.53
CA ALA A 14 20.25 4.06 -20.73
C ALA A 14 19.37 5.30 -20.99
N ILE A 15 18.88 5.96 -19.93
CA ILE A 15 18.10 7.20 -20.03
C ILE A 15 18.98 8.38 -20.42
N ALA A 16 20.25 8.44 -19.96
CA ALA A 16 21.17 9.53 -20.29
C ALA A 16 21.36 9.68 -21.81
N ASP A 17 21.49 8.56 -22.54
CA ASP A 17 21.57 8.58 -24.00
C ASP A 17 20.28 9.11 -24.66
N ALA A 18 19.13 8.81 -24.08
CA ALA A 18 17.84 9.30 -24.56
C ALA A 18 17.65 10.79 -24.27
N LEU A 19 18.16 11.29 -23.15
CA LEU A 19 18.09 12.70 -22.76
C LEU A 19 19.07 13.57 -23.59
N ALA A 20 20.21 13.03 -23.98
CA ALA A 20 21.18 13.75 -24.81
C ALA A 20 20.68 14.04 -26.24
N ARG A 21 19.76 13.22 -26.79
CA ARG A 21 19.22 13.40 -28.14
C ARG A 21 18.34 14.64 -28.30
N PRO A 22 17.37 14.91 -27.42
CA PRO A 22 16.56 16.13 -27.51
C PRO A 22 17.40 17.40 -27.46
N GLU A 23 18.46 17.46 -26.63
CA GLU A 23 19.36 18.59 -26.58
C GLU A 23 20.15 18.77 -27.90
N ALA A 24 20.58 17.66 -28.49
CA ALA A 24 21.23 17.70 -29.81
C ALA A 24 20.28 18.18 -30.92
N ASP A 25 18.98 17.92 -30.79
CA ASP A 25 17.94 18.39 -31.70
C ASP A 25 17.39 19.79 -31.34
N GLY A 26 17.98 20.46 -30.34
CA GLY A 26 17.59 21.79 -29.88
C GLY A 26 16.33 21.81 -29.01
N VAL A 27 15.96 20.68 -28.42
CA VAL A 27 14.88 20.57 -27.43
C VAL A 27 15.45 20.80 -26.04
N GLU A 28 14.92 21.80 -25.33
CA GLU A 28 15.30 22.07 -23.94
C GLU A 28 14.59 21.11 -23.00
N ILE A 29 15.34 20.46 -22.09
CA ILE A 29 14.81 19.62 -21.01
C ILE A 29 14.96 20.39 -19.70
N PRO A 30 13.89 21.02 -19.20
CA PRO A 30 13.99 21.93 -18.05
C PRO A 30 14.18 21.20 -16.72
N ALA A 31 13.81 19.92 -16.63
CA ALA A 31 13.93 19.11 -15.41
C ALA A 31 13.87 17.63 -15.70
N VAL A 32 14.60 16.84 -14.93
CA VAL A 32 14.49 15.38 -14.89
C VAL A 32 13.87 14.97 -13.57
N ILE A 33 12.80 14.21 -13.62
CA ILE A 33 12.10 13.69 -12.44
C ILE A 33 12.25 12.17 -12.43
N ALA A 34 12.82 11.61 -11.36
CA ALA A 34 13.04 10.18 -11.22
C ALA A 34 12.90 9.72 -9.76
N GLY A 35 12.73 8.41 -9.54
CA GLY A 35 12.71 7.82 -8.23
C GLY A 35 11.37 7.92 -7.51
N GLY A 36 10.48 6.95 -7.78
CA GLY A 36 9.31 6.64 -6.93
C GLY A 36 9.73 6.06 -5.58
N SER A 37 8.76 5.75 -4.72
CA SER A 37 9.04 5.33 -3.34
C SER A 37 10.05 4.19 -3.17
N PRO A 38 10.12 3.16 -4.04
CA PRO A 38 11.13 2.12 -3.91
C PRO A 38 12.54 2.54 -4.32
N SER A 39 12.67 3.47 -5.27
CA SER A 39 13.94 3.79 -5.93
C SER A 39 14.50 5.18 -5.61
N PHE A 40 13.72 6.09 -5.01
CA PHE A 40 14.20 7.43 -4.72
C PHE A 40 15.49 7.46 -3.88
N PRO A 41 15.75 6.53 -2.92
CA PRO A 41 17.00 6.53 -2.18
C PRO A 41 18.23 6.35 -3.07
N CYS A 42 18.07 5.59 -4.16
CA CYS A 42 19.16 5.37 -5.14
C CYS A 42 19.51 6.65 -5.93
N HIS A 43 18.58 7.58 -6.02
CA HIS A 43 18.77 8.87 -6.69
C HIS A 43 19.13 10.03 -5.74
N ALA A 44 19.08 9.80 -4.41
CA ALA A 44 19.20 10.87 -3.42
C ALA A 44 20.54 11.65 -3.48
N ALA A 45 21.60 11.03 -4.00
CA ALA A 45 22.90 11.66 -4.18
C ALA A 45 23.05 12.40 -5.54
N ASN A 46 22.08 12.31 -6.45
CA ASN A 46 22.14 12.93 -7.76
C ASN A 46 21.49 14.33 -7.70
N PRO A 47 22.26 15.43 -7.81
CA PRO A 47 21.73 16.79 -7.70
C PRO A 47 20.91 17.22 -8.93
N ASP A 48 21.03 16.50 -10.06
CA ASP A 48 20.39 16.85 -11.32
C ASP A 48 19.00 16.23 -11.49
N VAL A 49 18.50 15.53 -10.47
CA VAL A 49 17.20 14.84 -10.51
C VAL A 49 16.28 15.33 -9.39
N PHE A 50 15.04 15.62 -9.75
CA PHE A 50 13.96 15.79 -8.77
C PHE A 50 13.35 14.44 -8.41
N LEU A 51 13.23 14.17 -7.10
CA LEU A 51 12.64 12.92 -6.60
C LEU A 51 11.12 13.03 -6.53
N SER A 52 10.41 11.95 -6.85
CA SER A 52 8.94 11.90 -6.87
C SER A 52 8.33 10.75 -6.05
N PRO A 53 8.81 10.49 -4.81
CA PRO A 53 8.21 9.46 -3.97
C PRO A 53 6.83 9.92 -3.46
N GLY A 54 5.80 9.10 -3.64
CA GLY A 54 4.43 9.38 -3.18
C GLY A 54 4.01 8.46 -2.03
N THR A 55 4.01 7.15 -2.28
CA THR A 55 3.58 6.13 -1.32
C THR A 55 4.37 6.16 0.00
N VAL A 56 5.61 6.65 -0.01
CA VAL A 56 6.49 6.76 1.18
C VAL A 56 5.84 7.51 2.34
N PHE A 57 4.93 8.46 2.08
CA PHE A 57 4.26 9.25 3.12
C PHE A 57 3.27 8.45 3.96
N LEU A 58 2.70 7.40 3.41
CA LEU A 58 1.77 6.52 4.12
C LEU A 58 2.31 5.10 4.26
N TRP A 59 3.16 4.68 3.29
CA TRP A 59 3.66 3.32 3.14
C TRP A 59 2.52 2.29 3.08
N ASP A 60 2.82 1.04 2.75
CA ASP A 60 1.81 -0.02 2.71
C ASP A 60 2.42 -1.42 2.93
N ALA A 61 1.54 -2.43 3.03
CA ALA A 61 1.95 -3.81 3.26
C ALA A 61 2.68 -4.40 2.03
N GLY A 62 2.34 -3.98 0.81
CA GLY A 62 2.99 -4.44 -0.41
C GLY A 62 4.45 -3.98 -0.47
N TYR A 63 4.69 -2.71 -0.22
CA TYR A 63 6.06 -2.19 -0.18
C TYR A 63 6.85 -2.69 1.03
N SER A 64 6.21 -2.87 2.19
CA SER A 64 6.88 -3.49 3.35
C SER A 64 7.37 -4.90 3.05
N ALA A 65 6.59 -5.69 2.31
CA ALA A 65 6.97 -7.04 1.91
C ALA A 65 8.01 -7.06 0.78
N GLY A 66 7.85 -6.17 -0.21
CA GLY A 66 8.72 -6.11 -1.38
C GLY A 66 10.08 -5.44 -1.14
N TYR A 67 10.14 -4.52 -0.17
CA TYR A 67 11.33 -3.70 0.11
C TYR A 67 11.64 -3.64 1.62
N PRO A 68 11.96 -4.77 2.25
CA PRO A 68 12.19 -4.84 3.70
C PRO A 68 13.43 -4.06 4.17
N ASP A 69 14.29 -3.65 3.26
CA ASP A 69 15.47 -2.83 3.51
C ASP A 69 15.15 -1.31 3.63
N LEU A 70 13.93 -0.90 3.27
CA LEU A 70 13.50 0.48 3.43
C LEU A 70 12.84 0.70 4.81
N PRO A 71 13.30 1.69 5.60
CA PRO A 71 12.91 1.86 7.00
C PRO A 71 11.57 2.59 7.16
N PHE A 72 10.59 2.29 6.32
CA PHE A 72 9.28 2.93 6.38
C PHE A 72 8.24 2.00 6.98
N THR A 73 7.29 2.57 7.71
CA THR A 73 6.23 1.85 8.40
C THR A 73 4.88 2.28 7.85
N PRO A 74 3.94 1.35 7.57
CA PRO A 74 2.58 1.70 7.20
C PRO A 74 1.93 2.60 8.24
N ALA A 75 1.48 3.78 7.82
CA ALA A 75 0.86 4.80 8.66
C ALA A 75 -0.64 4.95 8.42
N ALA A 76 -1.21 4.18 7.48
CA ALA A 76 -2.63 4.18 7.20
C ALA A 76 -3.18 2.74 7.23
N ALA A 77 -4.37 2.60 7.81
CA ALA A 77 -5.09 1.34 7.87
C ALA A 77 -6.58 1.56 7.56
N VAL A 78 -7.21 0.55 7.00
CA VAL A 78 -8.67 0.49 6.86
C VAL A 78 -9.25 -0.21 8.06
N LEU A 79 -10.31 0.34 8.64
CA LEU A 79 -11.07 -0.29 9.71
C LEU A 79 -12.13 -1.22 9.13
N THR A 80 -12.23 -2.43 9.65
CA THR A 80 -13.24 -3.40 9.28
C THR A 80 -13.75 -4.16 10.50
N ARG A 81 -14.88 -4.83 10.37
CA ARG A 81 -15.45 -5.66 11.43
C ARG A 81 -16.09 -6.93 10.89
N VAL A 82 -16.22 -7.91 11.76
CA VAL A 82 -16.97 -9.15 11.46
C VAL A 82 -18.46 -8.84 11.41
N VAL A 83 -19.11 -9.17 10.31
CA VAL A 83 -20.55 -8.94 10.10
C VAL A 83 -21.36 -10.24 10.05
N SER A 84 -20.73 -11.38 9.78
CA SER A 84 -21.46 -12.66 9.73
C SER A 84 -20.56 -13.87 9.96
N HIS A 85 -21.20 -14.98 10.34
CA HIS A 85 -20.64 -16.32 10.44
C HIS A 85 -21.41 -17.25 9.49
N PRO A 86 -21.05 -17.35 8.20
CA PRO A 86 -21.83 -18.11 7.22
C PRO A 86 -21.71 -19.63 7.36
N ALA A 87 -20.64 -20.13 8.01
CA ALA A 87 -20.42 -21.56 8.28
C ALA A 87 -19.48 -21.73 9.49
N ASP A 88 -19.29 -22.97 9.93
CA ASP A 88 -18.33 -23.30 11.00
C ASP A 88 -16.90 -22.91 10.55
N GLY A 89 -16.19 -22.26 11.46
CA GLY A 89 -14.84 -21.73 11.19
C GLY A 89 -14.77 -20.61 10.15
N VAL A 90 -15.90 -20.19 9.55
CA VAL A 90 -15.95 -19.15 8.52
C VAL A 90 -16.57 -17.87 9.08
N PHE A 91 -16.02 -16.71 8.70
CA PHE A 91 -16.56 -15.40 9.05
C PHE A 91 -16.34 -14.43 7.90
N THR A 92 -17.09 -13.32 7.93
CA THR A 92 -17.07 -12.30 6.88
C THR A 92 -16.83 -10.94 7.48
N LEU A 93 -15.88 -10.21 6.89
CA LEU A 93 -15.58 -8.81 7.18
C LEU A 93 -16.38 -7.89 6.25
N ASP A 94 -16.77 -6.68 6.71
CA ASP A 94 -17.44 -5.63 5.93
C ASP A 94 -16.44 -4.81 5.09
N LEU A 95 -15.48 -5.47 4.45
CA LEU A 95 -14.46 -4.85 3.63
C LEU A 95 -14.32 -5.56 2.28
N GLY A 96 -14.87 -4.99 1.25
CA GLY A 96 -14.73 -5.46 -0.13
C GLY A 96 -13.90 -4.51 -1.00
N CYS A 97 -13.89 -4.76 -2.31
CA CYS A 97 -13.13 -3.96 -3.27
C CYS A 97 -13.59 -2.49 -3.37
N LYS A 98 -14.74 -2.15 -2.83
CA LYS A 98 -15.19 -0.75 -2.69
C LYS A 98 -14.52 -0.01 -1.53
N GLY A 99 -13.85 -0.72 -0.61
CA GLY A 99 -13.20 -0.14 0.56
C GLY A 99 -11.69 -0.35 0.61
N ILE A 100 -11.11 -1.17 -0.27
CA ILE A 100 -9.67 -1.41 -0.36
C ILE A 100 -9.27 -1.67 -1.81
N ALA A 101 -8.09 -1.24 -2.22
CA ALA A 101 -7.56 -1.43 -3.56
C ALA A 101 -7.64 -2.89 -4.01
N SER A 102 -8.12 -3.13 -5.22
CA SER A 102 -8.33 -4.46 -5.80
C SER A 102 -7.38 -4.79 -6.96
N ASP A 103 -6.44 -3.92 -7.25
CA ASP A 103 -5.41 -4.09 -8.27
C ASP A 103 -4.31 -5.11 -7.92
N PRO A 104 -3.93 -5.37 -6.64
CA PRO A 104 -2.98 -6.43 -6.34
C PRO A 104 -3.52 -7.81 -6.76
N ALA A 105 -2.67 -8.60 -7.42
CA ALA A 105 -3.02 -9.94 -7.87
C ALA A 105 -3.21 -10.97 -6.73
N GLY A 106 -2.66 -10.67 -5.53
CA GLY A 106 -2.73 -11.52 -4.34
C GLY A 106 -3.64 -10.94 -3.26
N ALA A 107 -3.23 -11.09 -2.01
CA ALA A 107 -3.92 -10.52 -0.87
C ALA A 107 -3.96 -8.98 -0.98
N ARG A 108 -5.13 -8.40 -0.80
CA ARG A 108 -5.37 -6.95 -0.95
C ARG A 108 -4.98 -6.14 0.28
N GLY A 109 -4.70 -6.83 1.38
CA GLY A 109 -4.23 -6.26 2.63
C GLY A 109 -3.88 -7.32 3.65
N VAL A 110 -3.22 -6.90 4.71
CA VAL A 110 -2.91 -7.70 5.89
C VAL A 110 -3.86 -7.30 7.01
N VAL A 111 -4.69 -8.23 7.46
CA VAL A 111 -5.57 -8.03 8.62
C VAL A 111 -4.74 -8.25 9.89
N VAL A 112 -4.52 -7.20 10.65
CA VAL A 112 -3.67 -7.24 11.85
C VAL A 112 -4.30 -8.12 12.93
N GLY A 113 -3.55 -9.08 13.45
CA GLY A 113 -4.01 -9.99 14.51
C GLY A 113 -4.91 -11.12 14.00
N LEU A 114 -4.86 -11.44 12.70
CA LEU A 114 -5.66 -12.50 12.08
C LEU A 114 -4.78 -13.53 11.35
N GLU A 115 -3.65 -13.84 11.92
CA GLU A 115 -2.67 -14.78 11.35
C GLU A 115 -3.16 -16.24 11.35
N SER A 116 -4.16 -16.57 12.22
CA SER A 116 -4.77 -17.89 12.32
C SER A 116 -5.91 -18.12 11.31
N ALA A 117 -6.07 -17.26 10.31
CA ALA A 117 -7.12 -17.40 9.30
C ALA A 117 -6.59 -17.13 7.89
N GLU A 118 -7.24 -17.73 6.90
CA GLU A 118 -6.95 -17.53 5.48
C GLU A 118 -8.12 -16.83 4.78
N ALA A 119 -7.80 -15.95 3.82
CA ALA A 119 -8.80 -15.34 2.96
C ALA A 119 -9.33 -16.33 1.94
N LEU A 120 -10.66 -16.48 1.83
CA LEU A 120 -11.30 -17.32 0.84
C LEU A 120 -11.61 -16.54 -0.44
N PHE A 121 -12.33 -15.44 -0.32
CA PHE A 121 -12.66 -14.55 -1.44
C PHE A 121 -13.06 -13.16 -0.94
N GLN A 122 -13.00 -12.19 -1.83
CA GLN A 122 -13.48 -10.84 -1.59
C GLN A 122 -14.46 -10.43 -2.69
N SER A 123 -15.61 -9.89 -2.29
CA SER A 123 -16.62 -9.30 -3.18
C SER A 123 -16.54 -7.76 -3.16
N GLU A 124 -17.63 -7.10 -3.55
CA GLU A 124 -17.68 -5.63 -3.57
C GLU A 124 -17.56 -5.00 -2.18
N GLU A 125 -18.24 -5.60 -1.17
CA GLU A 125 -18.36 -5.03 0.17
C GLU A 125 -17.94 -6.01 1.27
N HIS A 126 -17.59 -7.26 0.94
CA HIS A 126 -17.30 -8.28 1.91
C HIS A 126 -16.00 -9.02 1.60
N TRP A 127 -15.31 -9.44 2.66
CA TRP A 127 -14.13 -10.29 2.60
C TRP A 127 -14.32 -11.49 3.52
N THR A 128 -14.43 -12.69 2.95
CA THR A 128 -14.68 -13.92 3.68
C THR A 128 -13.39 -14.63 4.01
N TYR A 129 -13.28 -15.05 5.25
CA TYR A 129 -12.13 -15.75 5.82
C TYR A 129 -12.55 -17.09 6.40
N ARG A 130 -11.60 -18.02 6.49
CA ARG A 130 -11.72 -19.29 7.22
C ARG A 130 -10.59 -19.38 8.24
N MET A 131 -10.93 -19.84 9.44
CA MET A 131 -9.92 -20.21 10.43
C MET A 131 -9.06 -21.37 9.93
N LEU A 132 -7.76 -21.33 10.19
CA LEU A 132 -6.85 -22.42 9.88
C LEU A 132 -7.18 -23.66 10.74
N PRO A 133 -6.89 -24.88 10.28
CA PRO A 133 -7.12 -26.09 11.05
C PRO A 133 -6.51 -26.03 12.45
N GLY A 134 -7.32 -26.35 13.46
CA GLY A 134 -6.94 -26.28 14.88
C GLY A 134 -7.14 -24.90 15.54
N HIS A 135 -7.55 -23.89 14.79
CA HIS A 135 -7.81 -22.53 15.29
C HIS A 135 -9.30 -22.14 15.25
N GLU A 136 -10.19 -23.09 14.99
CA GLU A 136 -11.63 -22.81 14.81
C GLU A 136 -12.26 -22.13 16.04
N ALA A 137 -11.74 -22.44 17.24
CA ALA A 137 -12.20 -21.83 18.50
C ALA A 137 -11.78 -20.34 18.64
N GLU A 138 -10.80 -19.89 17.87
CA GLU A 138 -10.32 -18.51 17.86
C GLU A 138 -11.13 -17.62 16.91
N ARG A 139 -12.16 -18.16 16.23
CA ARG A 139 -13.00 -17.40 15.32
C ARG A 139 -13.53 -16.13 15.98
N PRO A 140 -13.27 -14.95 15.41
CA PRO A 140 -13.67 -13.68 16.01
C PRO A 140 -15.20 -13.56 16.06
N ALA A 141 -15.72 -12.97 17.13
CA ALA A 141 -17.15 -12.73 17.30
C ALA A 141 -17.67 -11.69 16.28
N ILE A 142 -18.98 -11.79 15.96
CA ILE A 142 -19.65 -10.75 15.17
C ILE A 142 -19.50 -9.40 15.90
N GLY A 143 -19.12 -8.37 15.17
CA GLY A 143 -18.80 -7.04 15.70
C GLY A 143 -17.35 -6.85 16.11
N ALA A 144 -16.51 -7.89 16.13
CA ALA A 144 -15.07 -7.75 16.34
C ALA A 144 -14.46 -6.87 15.26
N VAL A 145 -13.59 -5.95 15.66
CA VAL A 145 -13.00 -4.92 14.79
C VAL A 145 -11.54 -5.24 14.52
N PHE A 146 -11.12 -5.01 13.27
CA PHE A 146 -9.75 -5.22 12.83
C PHE A 146 -9.23 -4.01 12.06
N TYR A 147 -7.93 -3.80 12.11
CA TYR A 147 -7.21 -2.91 11.20
C TYR A 147 -6.65 -3.74 10.04
N VAL A 148 -6.76 -3.19 8.84
CA VAL A 148 -6.21 -3.80 7.63
C VAL A 148 -5.18 -2.85 7.04
N LEU A 149 -3.95 -3.32 6.92
CA LEU A 149 -2.89 -2.61 6.19
C LEU A 149 -3.07 -2.93 4.69
N PRO A 150 -3.40 -1.96 3.84
CA PRO A 150 -3.57 -2.22 2.41
C PRO A 150 -2.27 -2.72 1.78
N THR A 151 -2.38 -3.64 0.82
CA THR A 151 -1.25 -4.01 -0.03
C THR A 151 -0.88 -2.87 -0.97
N HIS A 152 -1.86 -2.05 -1.38
CA HIS A 152 -1.63 -0.86 -2.19
C HIS A 152 -2.43 0.33 -1.65
N ILE A 153 -1.74 1.24 -0.97
CA ILE A 153 -2.37 2.38 -0.29
C ILE A 153 -2.86 3.47 -1.26
N CYS A 154 -2.19 3.68 -2.40
CA CYS A 154 -2.51 4.79 -3.29
C CYS A 154 -3.95 4.74 -3.81
N PRO A 155 -4.44 3.66 -4.49
CA PRO A 155 -5.82 3.59 -4.89
C PRO A 155 -6.77 3.37 -3.71
N THR A 156 -6.33 2.78 -2.60
CA THR A 156 -7.15 2.67 -1.38
C THR A 156 -7.51 4.05 -0.85
N THR A 157 -6.56 4.97 -0.75
CA THR A 157 -6.80 6.33 -0.27
C THR A 157 -7.87 7.06 -1.09
N SER A 158 -7.87 6.86 -2.41
CA SER A 158 -8.83 7.52 -3.31
C SER A 158 -10.29 7.06 -3.13
N LEU A 159 -10.52 5.91 -2.48
CA LEU A 159 -11.88 5.41 -2.18
C LEU A 159 -12.56 6.20 -1.05
N TYR A 160 -11.80 6.94 -0.25
CA TYR A 160 -12.31 7.66 0.93
C TYR A 160 -12.28 9.17 0.73
N SER A 161 -13.29 9.86 1.26
CA SER A 161 -13.34 11.32 1.26
C SER A 161 -12.46 11.96 2.33
N ALA A 162 -12.10 11.20 3.36
CA ALA A 162 -11.26 11.65 4.46
C ALA A 162 -10.64 10.49 5.20
N ALA A 163 -9.52 10.75 5.86
CA ALA A 163 -8.90 9.86 6.85
C ALA A 163 -9.00 10.46 8.25
N LEU A 164 -9.23 9.63 9.25
CA LEU A 164 -9.14 10.01 10.65
C LEU A 164 -7.69 9.94 11.10
N VAL A 165 -7.23 10.97 11.79
CA VAL A 165 -5.88 11.00 12.38
C VAL A 165 -5.95 10.41 13.78
N ALA A 166 -5.16 9.38 14.05
CA ALA A 166 -5.09 8.72 15.34
C ALA A 166 -3.68 8.90 15.96
N GLU A 167 -3.63 9.37 17.18
CA GLU A 167 -2.40 9.53 17.97
C GLU A 167 -2.61 8.98 19.36
N ASN A 168 -1.72 8.13 19.84
CA ASN A 168 -1.78 7.55 21.18
C ASN A 168 -3.16 6.93 21.53
N GLY A 169 -3.77 6.22 20.55
CA GLY A 169 -5.07 5.56 20.72
C GLY A 169 -6.28 6.49 20.73
N ARG A 170 -6.14 7.75 20.31
CA ARG A 170 -7.23 8.73 20.24
C ARG A 170 -7.31 9.34 18.85
N ILE A 171 -8.52 9.66 18.41
CA ILE A 171 -8.74 10.45 17.20
C ILE A 171 -8.44 11.91 17.53
N THR A 172 -7.44 12.48 16.89
CA THR A 172 -6.97 13.86 17.09
C THR A 172 -7.34 14.81 15.95
N GLY A 173 -7.74 14.25 14.80
CA GLY A 173 -8.06 15.07 13.65
C GLY A 173 -8.70 14.29 12.51
N ARG A 174 -8.91 15.02 11.41
CA ARG A 174 -9.43 14.50 10.15
C ARG A 174 -8.74 15.21 8.99
N TRP A 175 -8.23 14.43 8.04
CA TRP A 175 -7.68 14.94 6.79
C TRP A 175 -8.65 14.67 5.65
N THR A 176 -8.95 15.70 4.87
CA THR A 176 -9.73 15.54 3.64
C THR A 176 -8.85 14.98 2.53
N VAL A 177 -9.39 14.06 1.74
CA VAL A 177 -8.72 13.54 0.54
C VAL A 177 -9.24 14.35 -0.65
N ASP A 178 -8.54 15.41 -1.03
CA ASP A 178 -9.00 16.36 -2.05
C ASP A 178 -8.77 15.86 -3.48
N ALA A 179 -7.67 15.13 -3.73
CA ALA A 179 -7.29 14.61 -5.04
C ALA A 179 -7.74 13.15 -5.25
N ARG A 180 -9.07 12.92 -5.26
CA ARG A 180 -9.70 11.60 -5.41
C ARG A 180 -10.14 11.29 -6.85
N ARG A 181 -9.38 11.63 -7.84
CA ARG A 181 -9.78 11.43 -9.24
C ARG A 181 -9.01 10.32 -9.90
#